data_3260cbf4a27133af5807192cc07374b8
#
_entry.id   3260cbf4a27133af5807192cc07374b8
#
_cell.length_a   1.000
_cell.length_b   1.000
_cell.length_c   1.000
_cell.angle_alpha   90.00
_cell.angle_beta   90.00
_cell.angle_gamma   90.00
#
_symmetry.space_group_name_H-M   'P 1'
#
loop_
_entity.id
_entity.type
_entity.pdbx_description
1 polymer ?
#
loop_
_entity_poly.entity_id
_entity_poly.type
_entity_poly.pdbx_seq_one_letter_code
_entity_poly.pdbx_strand_id
1 'polypeptide(L)'
;ANPYTFKLNAATFIANQGNNIQGQMIYKLNDESYETVNSGAINVTEGFFMNLATNGNRKAIFKTTQRTQAKSSVEREFVRLVMLEGEREVELLFAQNEEANENYDIFDANKLFSPYEIAEPYFVVNNIALVKEEVNTLPYYATMNVRSYGNEEVTFKANYIPEGLAVSIIDGEETIDLGEGVEYTTNIIAGENADRFKVLIKKSLSISDAEELDVNIYNDNRHINIETMENDLQVEVYNALGQKVLSTKDRNFTLNQVSAGAYLIKAFNNKASKTQKILVK
;
A
#
# COMPACT_ATOMS: atom_id res chain seq x y z
N ALA A 1 -17.66 -25.43 3.23
CA ALA A 1 -16.95 -25.55 4.50
C ALA A 1 -15.66 -26.35 4.34
N ASN A 2 -14.70 -26.17 5.24
CA ASN A 2 -13.50 -26.99 5.29
C ASN A 2 -13.88 -28.46 5.55
N PRO A 3 -13.65 -29.37 4.58
CA PRO A 3 -14.09 -30.77 4.69
C PRO A 3 -13.14 -31.64 5.49
N TYR A 4 -12.01 -31.11 5.92
CA TYR A 4 -10.96 -31.87 6.59
C TYR A 4 -11.13 -31.92 8.12
N THR A 5 -10.50 -32.88 8.75
CA THR A 5 -10.37 -32.99 10.20
C THR A 5 -9.20 -32.16 10.76
N PHE A 6 -8.62 -31.29 9.94
CA PHE A 6 -7.51 -30.38 10.28
C PHE A 6 -7.79 -28.99 9.70
N LYS A 7 -7.09 -27.98 10.25
CA LYS A 7 -7.20 -26.61 9.73
C LYS A 7 -6.63 -26.51 8.34
N LEU A 8 -7.32 -25.76 7.47
CA LEU A 8 -6.94 -25.50 6.09
C LEU A 8 -6.17 -24.18 6.03
N ASN A 9 -5.01 -24.16 5.37
CA ASN A 9 -4.30 -22.91 5.10
C ASN A 9 -4.99 -22.14 3.96
N ALA A 10 -5.51 -20.96 4.26
CA ALA A 10 -6.30 -20.18 3.30
C ALA A 10 -5.45 -19.78 2.07
N ALA A 11 -4.25 -19.27 2.25
CA ALA A 11 -3.36 -18.85 1.15
C ALA A 11 -3.05 -20.03 0.22
N THR A 12 -2.67 -21.18 0.78
CA THR A 12 -2.38 -22.39 -0.01
C THR A 12 -3.64 -22.93 -0.71
N PHE A 13 -4.80 -22.84 -0.06
CA PHE A 13 -6.07 -23.22 -0.68
C PHE A 13 -6.39 -22.33 -1.88
N ILE A 14 -6.32 -21.00 -1.70
CA ILE A 14 -6.57 -20.00 -2.75
C ILE A 14 -5.60 -20.19 -3.92
N ALA A 15 -4.31 -20.32 -3.68
CA ALA A 15 -3.30 -20.54 -4.70
C ALA A 15 -3.56 -21.81 -5.53
N ASN A 16 -4.06 -22.89 -4.91
CA ASN A 16 -4.40 -24.13 -5.61
C ASN A 16 -5.68 -24.04 -6.47
N GLN A 17 -6.49 -23.00 -6.29
CA GLN A 17 -7.65 -22.76 -7.17
C GLN A 17 -7.22 -22.14 -8.51
N GLY A 18 -6.05 -21.47 -8.56
CA GLY A 18 -5.61 -20.70 -9.73
C GLY A 18 -6.71 -19.71 -10.16
N ASN A 19 -7.01 -19.66 -11.44
CA ASN A 19 -8.01 -18.76 -12.01
C ASN A 19 -9.47 -19.30 -11.89
N ASN A 20 -9.73 -20.28 -11.02
CA ASN A 20 -11.10 -20.80 -10.83
C ASN A 20 -11.94 -19.91 -9.93
N ILE A 21 -11.31 -19.09 -9.06
CA ILE A 21 -12.01 -18.17 -8.17
C ILE A 21 -11.68 -16.73 -8.53
N GLN A 22 -12.71 -15.88 -8.51
CA GLN A 22 -12.61 -14.45 -8.73
C GLN A 22 -11.93 -13.80 -7.52
N GLY A 23 -11.06 -12.82 -7.79
CA GLY A 23 -10.38 -12.05 -6.76
C GLY A 23 -9.35 -12.82 -5.95
N GLN A 24 -9.13 -14.10 -6.21
CA GLN A 24 -8.19 -14.95 -5.46
C GLN A 24 -8.35 -14.81 -3.94
N MET A 25 -9.59 -14.78 -3.48
CA MET A 25 -9.97 -14.62 -2.08
C MET A 25 -11.12 -15.55 -1.71
N ILE A 26 -11.29 -15.78 -0.42
CA ILE A 26 -12.48 -16.37 0.17
C ILE A 26 -13.11 -15.36 1.13
N TYR A 27 -14.39 -15.56 1.42
CA TYR A 27 -15.14 -14.68 2.30
C TYR A 27 -15.66 -15.51 3.49
N LYS A 28 -15.54 -14.98 4.67
CA LYS A 28 -16.17 -15.50 5.87
C LYS A 28 -17.23 -14.54 6.35
N LEU A 29 -18.34 -15.07 6.83
CA LEU A 29 -19.29 -14.27 7.59
C LEU A 29 -18.72 -14.07 8.97
N ASN A 30 -18.43 -12.84 9.31
CA ASN A 30 -18.18 -12.37 10.68
C ASN A 30 -19.48 -11.81 11.24
N ASP A 31 -19.62 -11.58 12.51
CA ASP A 31 -20.87 -11.27 13.24
C ASP A 31 -21.96 -10.55 12.42
N GLU A 32 -21.63 -9.50 11.69
CA GLU A 32 -22.59 -8.71 10.93
C GLU A 32 -22.17 -8.45 9.46
N SER A 33 -20.95 -8.82 9.06
CA SER A 33 -20.47 -8.59 7.69
C SER A 33 -19.63 -9.74 7.13
N TYR A 34 -19.28 -9.64 5.84
CA TYR A 34 -18.33 -10.57 5.23
C TYR A 34 -16.91 -9.98 5.29
N GLU A 35 -16.00 -10.71 5.93
CA GLU A 35 -14.58 -10.43 5.85
C GLU A 35 -13.95 -11.16 4.67
N THR A 36 -12.96 -10.52 4.06
CA THR A 36 -12.12 -11.15 3.03
C THR A 36 -10.94 -11.85 3.68
N VAL A 37 -10.66 -13.07 3.23
CA VAL A 37 -9.57 -13.90 3.77
C VAL A 37 -8.67 -14.34 2.64
N ASN A 38 -7.40 -13.92 2.67
CA ASN A 38 -6.35 -14.33 1.75
C ASN A 38 -5.24 -15.17 2.41
N SER A 39 -5.19 -15.17 3.74
CA SER A 39 -4.18 -15.88 4.53
C SER A 39 -4.75 -16.46 5.83
N GLY A 40 -3.91 -17.09 6.64
CA GLY A 40 -4.32 -17.66 7.91
C GLY A 40 -4.95 -19.05 7.80
N ALA A 41 -5.69 -19.44 8.82
CA ALA A 41 -6.27 -20.78 8.95
C ALA A 41 -7.79 -20.75 8.91
N ILE A 42 -8.37 -21.65 8.10
CA ILE A 42 -9.81 -21.96 8.12
C ILE A 42 -9.98 -23.16 9.05
N ASN A 43 -10.76 -23.01 10.11
CA ASN A 43 -10.96 -24.06 11.11
C ASN A 43 -11.71 -25.27 10.53
N VAL A 44 -11.65 -26.36 11.26
CA VAL A 44 -12.43 -27.57 10.96
C VAL A 44 -13.90 -27.22 10.92
N THR A 45 -14.61 -27.68 9.90
CA THR A 45 -16.04 -27.41 9.65
C THR A 45 -16.42 -25.93 9.41
N GLU A 46 -15.50 -25.00 9.50
CA GLU A 46 -15.76 -23.58 9.24
C GLU A 46 -16.25 -23.36 7.80
N GLY A 47 -17.37 -22.65 7.67
CA GLY A 47 -17.94 -22.26 6.38
C GLY A 47 -17.22 -21.07 5.78
N PHE A 48 -17.15 -21.03 4.45
CA PHE A 48 -16.67 -19.87 3.71
C PHE A 48 -17.32 -19.82 2.33
N PHE A 49 -17.28 -18.64 1.72
CA PHE A 49 -17.79 -18.41 0.37
C PHE A 49 -16.62 -18.17 -0.60
N MET A 50 -16.85 -18.51 -1.85
CA MET A 50 -15.92 -18.22 -2.95
C MET A 50 -16.73 -17.64 -4.10
N ASN A 51 -16.21 -16.60 -4.74
CA ASN A 51 -16.75 -16.14 -6.00
C ASN A 51 -16.08 -16.90 -7.16
N LEU A 52 -16.86 -17.45 -8.07
CA LEU A 52 -16.32 -18.20 -9.21
C LEU A 52 -15.94 -17.24 -10.34
N ALA A 53 -14.79 -17.44 -10.95
CA ALA A 53 -14.27 -16.58 -12.03
C ALA A 53 -15.11 -16.60 -13.31
N THR A 54 -15.92 -17.65 -13.52
CA THR A 54 -16.81 -17.76 -14.68
C THR A 54 -18.05 -18.56 -14.33
N ASN A 55 -19.17 -18.29 -15.01
CA ASN A 55 -20.36 -19.13 -14.95
C ASN A 55 -20.05 -20.53 -15.49
N GLY A 56 -20.49 -21.57 -14.80
CA GLY A 56 -20.32 -22.96 -15.22
C GLY A 56 -19.96 -23.90 -14.07
N ASN A 57 -19.78 -25.16 -14.41
CA ASN A 57 -19.41 -26.20 -13.43
C ASN A 57 -17.93 -26.04 -13.03
N ARG A 58 -17.68 -25.32 -11.98
CA ARG A 58 -16.34 -25.20 -11.36
C ARG A 58 -16.28 -26.09 -10.13
N LYS A 59 -15.07 -26.57 -9.82
CA LYS A 59 -14.82 -27.41 -8.65
C LYS A 59 -13.84 -26.72 -7.75
N ALA A 60 -14.19 -26.61 -6.47
CA ALA A 60 -13.21 -26.27 -5.44
C ALA A 60 -12.21 -27.43 -5.29
N ILE A 61 -10.93 -27.12 -5.36
CA ILE A 61 -9.84 -28.10 -5.30
C ILE A 61 -9.31 -28.16 -3.88
N PHE A 62 -9.55 -29.27 -3.19
CA PHE A 62 -9.01 -29.54 -1.88
C PHE A 62 -7.87 -30.56 -1.99
N LYS A 63 -6.68 -30.21 -1.45
CA LYS A 63 -5.48 -31.06 -1.46
C LYS A 63 -4.93 -31.22 -0.05
N THR A 64 -4.31 -32.36 0.22
CA THR A 64 -3.66 -32.63 1.51
C THR A 64 -2.53 -31.65 1.84
N THR A 65 -1.90 -31.07 0.83
CA THR A 65 -0.85 -30.05 0.96
C THR A 65 -1.33 -28.71 1.50
N GLN A 66 -2.66 -28.50 1.58
CA GLN A 66 -3.27 -27.26 2.10
C GLN A 66 -3.41 -27.26 3.64
N ARG A 67 -2.80 -28.21 4.33
CA ARG A 67 -2.79 -28.24 5.81
C ARG A 67 -1.96 -27.10 6.38
N THR A 68 -2.34 -26.60 7.58
CA THR A 68 -1.71 -25.44 8.25
C THR A 68 -0.24 -25.63 8.65
N GLN A 69 0.36 -26.79 8.47
CA GLN A 69 1.80 -26.98 8.73
C GLN A 69 2.72 -26.52 7.59
N ALA A 70 2.18 -26.16 6.44
CA ALA A 70 2.95 -25.57 5.36
C ALA A 70 3.14 -24.06 5.62
N LYS A 71 4.39 -23.59 5.73
CA LYS A 71 4.69 -22.16 5.67
C LYS A 71 4.10 -21.59 4.38
N SER A 72 3.34 -20.50 4.49
CA SER A 72 2.68 -19.88 3.34
C SER A 72 3.69 -19.44 2.28
N SER A 73 3.32 -19.66 1.03
CA SER A 73 3.85 -18.93 -0.11
C SER A 73 3.61 -17.43 0.07
N VAL A 74 4.45 -16.61 -0.56
CA VAL A 74 4.47 -15.15 -0.57
C VAL A 74 3.09 -14.53 -0.30
N GLU A 75 2.90 -13.92 0.87
CA GLU A 75 1.74 -13.08 1.16
C GLU A 75 1.86 -11.83 0.27
N ARG A 76 0.86 -11.57 -0.55
CA ARG A 76 0.73 -10.28 -1.21
C ARG A 76 0.39 -9.24 -0.15
N GLU A 77 1.12 -8.16 -0.17
CA GLU A 77 0.85 -7.02 0.71
C GLU A 77 -0.24 -6.15 0.09
N PHE A 78 -1.27 -5.86 0.87
CA PHE A 78 -2.36 -4.98 0.49
C PHE A 78 -2.35 -3.73 1.36
N VAL A 79 -2.69 -2.58 0.77
CA VAL A 79 -3.24 -1.48 1.55
C VAL A 79 -4.52 -1.98 2.19
N ARG A 80 -4.65 -1.82 3.49
CA ARG A 80 -5.84 -2.17 4.28
C ARG A 80 -6.50 -0.88 4.74
N LEU A 81 -7.49 -0.43 3.99
CA LEU A 81 -8.32 0.71 4.33
C LEU A 81 -9.52 0.22 5.14
N VAL A 82 -9.79 0.84 6.27
CA VAL A 82 -10.90 0.47 7.16
C VAL A 82 -11.82 1.66 7.34
N MET A 83 -13.11 1.40 7.26
CA MET A 83 -14.16 2.30 7.72
C MET A 83 -14.72 1.76 9.04
N LEU A 84 -14.81 2.65 10.02
CA LEU A 84 -15.41 2.40 11.33
C LEU A 84 -16.81 3.04 11.39
N GLU A 85 -17.78 2.30 11.89
CA GLU A 85 -19.09 2.78 12.32
C GLU A 85 -19.28 2.35 13.80
N GLY A 86 -18.98 3.24 14.72
CA GLY A 86 -18.86 2.87 16.13
C GLY A 86 -17.72 1.88 16.37
N GLU A 87 -18.05 0.68 16.87
CA GLU A 87 -17.08 -0.41 17.09
C GLU A 87 -16.94 -1.36 15.88
N ARG A 88 -17.73 -1.18 14.82
CA ARG A 88 -17.72 -2.02 13.63
C ARG A 88 -16.64 -1.57 12.67
N GLU A 89 -15.90 -2.54 12.15
CA GLU A 89 -14.88 -2.33 11.13
C GLU A 89 -15.26 -3.00 9.81
N VAL A 90 -15.23 -2.25 8.71
CA VAL A 90 -15.38 -2.80 7.35
C VAL A 90 -14.13 -2.48 6.55
N GLU A 91 -13.44 -3.52 6.07
CA GLU A 91 -12.17 -3.40 5.39
C GLU A 91 -12.33 -3.38 3.87
N LEU A 92 -11.51 -2.58 3.22
CA LEU A 92 -11.24 -2.59 1.78
C LEU A 92 -9.76 -2.88 1.54
N LEU A 93 -9.48 -3.61 0.47
CA LEU A 93 -8.13 -4.01 0.09
C LEU A 93 -7.74 -3.42 -1.26
N PHE A 94 -6.51 -2.93 -1.35
CA PHE A 94 -5.94 -2.45 -2.59
C PHE A 94 -4.50 -2.96 -2.75
N ALA A 95 -4.10 -3.33 -3.97
CA ALA A 95 -2.70 -3.65 -4.26
C ALA A 95 -2.26 -3.17 -5.64
N GLN A 96 -0.97 -2.87 -5.78
CA GLN A 96 -0.33 -2.80 -7.08
C GLN A 96 0.05 -4.22 -7.53
N ASN A 97 -0.33 -4.57 -8.76
CA ASN A 97 -0.03 -5.86 -9.36
C ASN A 97 0.22 -5.67 -10.86
N GLU A 98 1.43 -5.97 -11.33
CA GLU A 98 1.83 -5.79 -12.73
C GLU A 98 0.97 -6.59 -13.73
N GLU A 99 0.33 -7.68 -13.28
CA GLU A 99 -0.53 -8.53 -14.09
C GLU A 99 -1.99 -8.04 -14.14
N ALA A 100 -2.37 -7.11 -13.26
CA ALA A 100 -3.71 -6.51 -13.22
C ALA A 100 -3.86 -5.37 -14.23
N ASN A 101 -5.07 -4.85 -14.39
CA ASN A 101 -5.34 -3.65 -15.18
C ASN A 101 -6.35 -2.75 -14.42
N GLU A 102 -6.64 -1.57 -14.97
CA GLU A 102 -7.55 -0.60 -14.35
C GLU A 102 -9.05 -0.93 -14.60
N ASN A 103 -9.34 -2.00 -15.36
CA ASN A 103 -10.70 -2.50 -15.56
C ASN A 103 -10.90 -3.75 -14.73
N TYR A 104 -12.16 -4.05 -14.44
CA TYR A 104 -12.53 -5.25 -13.70
C TYR A 104 -11.91 -6.51 -14.30
N ASP A 105 -11.14 -7.23 -13.52
CA ASP A 105 -10.46 -8.45 -13.94
C ASP A 105 -10.47 -9.55 -12.87
N ILE A 106 -9.68 -10.61 -13.07
CA ILE A 106 -9.66 -11.77 -12.17
C ILE A 106 -8.98 -11.49 -10.82
N PHE A 107 -8.23 -10.40 -10.74
CA PHE A 107 -7.53 -10.01 -9.51
C PHE A 107 -8.46 -9.21 -8.59
N ASP A 108 -9.56 -8.65 -9.10
CA ASP A 108 -10.54 -7.92 -8.33
C ASP A 108 -11.51 -8.86 -7.60
N ALA A 109 -11.93 -8.45 -6.40
CA ALA A 109 -12.86 -9.19 -5.60
C ALA A 109 -14.17 -8.42 -5.41
N ASN A 110 -15.30 -9.02 -5.81
CA ASN A 110 -16.62 -8.43 -5.65
C ASN A 110 -16.95 -8.21 -4.18
N LYS A 111 -17.57 -7.08 -3.87
CA LYS A 111 -18.13 -6.82 -2.54
C LYS A 111 -19.33 -7.73 -2.29
N LEU A 112 -19.29 -8.48 -1.23
CA LEU A 112 -20.46 -9.14 -0.66
C LEU A 112 -21.02 -8.21 0.42
N PHE A 113 -22.20 -7.66 0.17
CA PHE A 113 -22.86 -6.79 1.13
C PHE A 113 -23.46 -7.59 2.27
N SER A 114 -23.34 -7.02 3.47
CA SER A 114 -23.97 -7.58 4.67
C SER A 114 -25.48 -7.73 4.51
N PRO A 115 -26.07 -8.79 5.06
CA PRO A 115 -27.52 -8.89 5.20
C PRO A 115 -28.07 -7.99 6.31
N TYR A 116 -27.22 -7.34 7.08
CA TYR A 116 -27.58 -6.44 8.19
C TYR A 116 -27.56 -4.97 7.74
N GLU A 117 -28.26 -4.11 8.48
CA GLU A 117 -28.35 -2.68 8.24
C GLU A 117 -27.11 -1.97 8.81
N ILE A 118 -25.98 -2.09 8.14
CA ILE A 118 -24.71 -1.45 8.50
C ILE A 118 -24.20 -0.57 7.34
N ALA A 119 -23.39 0.42 7.65
CA ALA A 119 -22.68 1.18 6.64
C ALA A 119 -21.52 0.35 6.06
N GLU A 120 -21.40 0.35 4.74
CA GLU A 120 -20.38 -0.44 4.05
C GLU A 120 -19.71 0.33 2.91
N PRO A 121 -18.40 0.53 2.96
CA PRO A 121 -17.63 1.07 1.85
C PRO A 121 -17.39 -0.01 0.78
N TYR A 122 -17.18 0.43 -0.46
CA TYR A 122 -16.77 -0.43 -1.56
C TYR A 122 -16.12 0.40 -2.67
N PHE A 123 -15.15 -0.19 -3.37
CA PHE A 123 -14.63 0.39 -4.61
C PHE A 123 -15.58 0.16 -5.77
N VAL A 124 -15.48 0.99 -6.80
CA VAL A 124 -16.33 0.89 -8.00
C VAL A 124 -15.48 0.87 -9.25
N VAL A 125 -15.51 -0.26 -9.96
CA VAL A 125 -14.87 -0.43 -11.27
C VAL A 125 -15.92 -0.94 -12.26
N ASN A 126 -16.14 -0.23 -13.37
CA ASN A 126 -17.12 -0.60 -14.42
C ASN A 126 -18.54 -0.90 -13.85
N ASN A 127 -18.99 -0.11 -12.87
CA ASN A 127 -20.26 -0.28 -12.14
C ASN A 127 -20.35 -1.58 -11.30
N ILE A 128 -19.23 -2.20 -11.00
CA ILE A 128 -19.16 -3.38 -10.13
C ILE A 128 -18.62 -2.92 -8.77
N ALA A 129 -19.31 -3.31 -7.69
CA ALA A 129 -18.88 -3.07 -6.33
C ALA A 129 -17.78 -4.08 -5.92
N LEU A 130 -16.64 -3.58 -5.44
CA LEU A 130 -15.49 -4.39 -5.08
C LEU A 130 -15.12 -4.18 -3.61
N VAL A 131 -14.69 -5.23 -2.96
CA VAL A 131 -14.02 -5.19 -1.65
C VAL A 131 -12.51 -5.16 -1.81
N LYS A 132 -12.00 -5.60 -2.96
CA LYS A 132 -10.59 -5.58 -3.32
C LYS A 132 -10.43 -5.13 -4.76
N GLU A 133 -9.50 -4.23 -4.99
CA GLU A 133 -9.10 -3.74 -6.30
C GLU A 133 -7.58 -3.87 -6.46
N GLU A 134 -7.13 -4.40 -7.60
CA GLU A 134 -5.72 -4.47 -7.96
C GLU A 134 -5.48 -3.76 -9.30
N VAL A 135 -4.44 -2.94 -9.38
CA VAL A 135 -4.09 -2.20 -10.59
C VAL A 135 -2.59 -2.30 -10.90
N ASN A 136 -2.23 -2.12 -12.16
CA ASN A 136 -0.81 -2.21 -12.60
C ASN A 136 -0.06 -0.87 -12.50
N THR A 137 -0.75 0.26 -12.46
CA THR A 137 -0.13 1.59 -12.50
C THR A 137 -0.43 2.42 -11.26
N LEU A 138 0.53 3.25 -10.85
CA LEU A 138 0.40 4.27 -9.81
C LEU A 138 0.95 5.59 -10.32
N PRO A 139 0.41 6.78 -9.95
CA PRO A 139 -0.68 6.95 -8.98
C PRO A 139 -2.03 6.50 -9.54
N TYR A 140 -2.90 6.01 -8.67
CA TYR A 140 -4.24 5.57 -9.01
C TYR A 140 -5.29 6.21 -8.09
N TYR A 141 -6.45 6.56 -8.66
CA TYR A 141 -7.61 7.13 -7.96
C TYR A 141 -8.75 6.13 -7.97
N ALA A 142 -8.84 5.31 -6.94
CA ALA A 142 -9.96 4.40 -6.76
C ALA A 142 -11.23 5.18 -6.39
N THR A 143 -12.31 4.99 -7.14
CA THR A 143 -13.63 5.51 -6.75
C THR A 143 -14.17 4.67 -5.60
N MET A 144 -14.53 5.31 -4.49
CA MET A 144 -15.08 4.65 -3.32
C MET A 144 -16.47 5.19 -3.00
N ASN A 145 -17.44 4.31 -2.95
CA ASN A 145 -18.80 4.61 -2.50
C ASN A 145 -19.01 4.05 -1.09
N VAL A 146 -20.00 4.60 -0.39
CA VAL A 146 -20.46 4.07 0.88
C VAL A 146 -21.98 3.90 0.83
N ARG A 147 -22.46 2.68 1.04
CA ARG A 147 -23.86 2.40 1.25
C ARG A 147 -24.16 2.47 2.74
N SER A 148 -25.19 3.22 3.13
CA SER A 148 -25.63 3.34 4.51
C SER A 148 -27.15 3.22 4.64
N TYR A 149 -27.63 2.72 5.76
CA TYR A 149 -29.06 2.63 6.08
C TYR A 149 -29.55 3.83 6.88
N GLY A 150 -28.65 4.52 7.56
CA GLY A 150 -28.92 5.72 8.36
C GLY A 150 -28.00 6.89 8.01
N ASN A 151 -28.23 8.02 8.69
CA ASN A 151 -27.25 9.10 8.73
C ASN A 151 -26.27 8.77 9.84
N GLU A 152 -25.02 8.42 9.46
CA GLU A 152 -24.02 7.91 10.37
C GLU A 152 -22.77 8.77 10.38
N GLU A 153 -22.08 8.82 11.51
CA GLU A 153 -20.71 9.28 11.58
C GLU A 153 -19.78 8.07 11.35
N VAL A 154 -18.89 8.20 10.38
CA VAL A 154 -17.94 7.14 10.04
C VAL A 154 -16.52 7.68 10.07
N THR A 155 -15.58 6.80 10.42
CA THR A 155 -14.15 7.13 10.46
C THR A 155 -13.38 6.23 9.51
N PHE A 156 -12.58 6.82 8.64
CA PHE A 156 -11.65 6.10 7.74
C PHE A 156 -10.24 6.14 8.31
N LYS A 157 -9.54 5.02 8.24
CA LYS A 157 -8.13 4.89 8.58
C LYS A 157 -7.46 3.82 7.71
N ALA A 158 -6.14 3.86 7.60
CA ALA A 158 -5.37 2.78 7.03
C ALA A 158 -4.79 1.91 8.15
N ASN A 159 -5.25 0.66 8.27
CA ASN A 159 -4.70 -0.29 9.22
C ASN A 159 -3.33 -0.83 8.78
N TYR A 160 -3.06 -0.80 7.48
CA TYR A 160 -1.76 -1.18 6.92
C TYR A 160 -1.54 -0.52 5.56
N ILE A 161 -0.35 0.01 5.37
CA ILE A 161 0.12 0.54 4.08
C ILE A 161 1.47 -0.15 3.80
N PRO A 162 1.59 -0.89 2.68
CA PRO A 162 2.86 -1.48 2.28
C PRO A 162 3.97 -0.44 2.14
N GLU A 163 5.20 -0.84 2.42
CA GLU A 163 6.36 0.03 2.26
C GLU A 163 6.46 0.58 0.84
N GLY A 164 6.84 1.84 0.72
CA GLY A 164 6.93 2.52 -0.58
C GLY A 164 5.60 3.01 -1.15
N LEU A 165 4.47 2.84 -0.46
CA LEU A 165 3.18 3.39 -0.82
C LEU A 165 2.74 4.51 0.13
N ALA A 166 1.91 5.41 -0.37
CA ALA A 166 1.17 6.40 0.39
C ALA A 166 -0.29 6.38 -0.05
N VAL A 167 -1.20 6.60 0.91
CA VAL A 167 -2.64 6.56 0.72
C VAL A 167 -3.26 7.84 1.23
N SER A 168 -4.16 8.41 0.45
CA SER A 168 -4.96 9.57 0.85
C SER A 168 -6.44 9.29 0.55
N ILE A 169 -7.33 9.77 1.42
CA ILE A 169 -8.77 9.84 1.11
C ILE A 169 -9.10 11.24 0.62
N ILE A 170 -9.95 11.34 -0.38
CA ILE A 170 -10.43 12.58 -0.96
C ILE A 170 -11.93 12.63 -0.77
N ASP A 171 -12.44 13.66 -0.08
CA ASP A 171 -13.86 13.94 0.13
C ASP A 171 -14.17 15.34 -0.45
N GLY A 172 -14.74 15.38 -1.64
CA GLY A 172 -14.93 16.62 -2.39
C GLY A 172 -13.60 17.31 -2.74
N GLU A 173 -13.35 18.48 -2.15
CA GLU A 173 -12.11 19.25 -2.36
C GLU A 173 -11.03 18.95 -1.29
N GLU A 174 -11.38 18.23 -0.23
CA GLU A 174 -10.47 17.91 0.87
C GLU A 174 -9.68 16.65 0.56
N THR A 175 -8.39 16.68 0.86
CA THR A 175 -7.48 15.51 0.73
C THR A 175 -6.77 15.27 2.05
N ILE A 176 -6.94 14.08 2.61
CA ILE A 176 -6.39 13.67 3.88
C ILE A 176 -5.43 12.50 3.66
N ASP A 177 -4.15 12.68 3.99
CA ASP A 177 -3.16 11.60 3.92
C ASP A 177 -3.35 10.65 5.10
N LEU A 178 -3.69 9.38 4.83
CA LEU A 178 -3.93 8.35 5.82
C LEU A 178 -2.60 7.64 6.19
N GLY A 179 -1.69 8.39 6.84
CA GLY A 179 -0.47 7.82 7.41
C GLY A 179 -0.74 7.05 8.71
N GLU A 180 0.33 6.59 9.37
CA GLU A 180 0.25 5.89 10.64
C GLU A 180 -0.50 6.72 11.70
N GLY A 181 -1.58 6.15 12.26
CA GLY A 181 -2.39 6.78 13.29
C GLY A 181 -3.28 7.94 12.83
N VAL A 182 -3.34 8.23 11.53
CA VAL A 182 -4.23 9.27 11.00
C VAL A 182 -5.61 8.68 10.74
N GLU A 183 -6.63 9.37 11.25
CA GLU A 183 -8.04 9.02 11.08
C GLU A 183 -8.79 10.21 10.46
N TYR A 184 -9.73 9.92 9.57
CA TYR A 184 -10.63 10.91 8.97
C TYR A 184 -12.07 10.58 9.32
N THR A 185 -12.73 11.46 10.07
CA THR A 185 -14.12 11.29 10.51
C THR A 185 -15.04 12.23 9.75
N THR A 186 -16.15 11.71 9.22
CA THR A 186 -17.14 12.46 8.46
C THR A 186 -18.53 11.87 8.63
N ASN A 187 -19.57 12.65 8.28
CA ASN A 187 -20.95 12.18 8.28
C ASN A 187 -21.34 11.70 6.87
N ILE A 188 -22.00 10.55 6.81
CA ILE A 188 -22.64 10.01 5.61
C ILE A 188 -24.16 10.08 5.76
N ILE A 189 -24.86 10.05 4.63
CA ILE A 189 -26.34 10.07 4.60
C ILE A 189 -26.88 8.68 4.31
N ALA A 190 -28.13 8.43 4.72
CA ALA A 190 -28.84 7.20 4.36
C ALA A 190 -28.90 7.03 2.83
N GLY A 191 -28.71 5.82 2.36
CA GLY A 191 -28.66 5.47 0.94
C GLY A 191 -27.24 5.34 0.39
N GLU A 192 -27.07 5.59 -0.90
CA GLU A 192 -25.79 5.54 -1.59
C GLU A 192 -25.09 6.89 -1.54
N ASN A 193 -23.92 6.93 -0.92
CA ASN A 193 -22.99 8.06 -0.99
C ASN A 193 -22.03 7.84 -2.17
N ALA A 194 -22.62 7.90 -3.39
CA ALA A 194 -21.92 7.63 -4.63
C ALA A 194 -21.05 8.81 -5.06
N ASP A 195 -19.91 8.51 -5.68
CA ASP A 195 -18.97 9.47 -6.28
C ASP A 195 -18.44 10.56 -5.33
N ARG A 196 -18.68 10.41 -4.03
CA ARG A 196 -18.24 11.35 -3.01
C ARG A 196 -16.78 11.17 -2.67
N PHE A 197 -16.38 9.92 -2.45
CA PHE A 197 -15.04 9.61 -1.99
C PHE A 197 -14.17 9.06 -3.11
N LYS A 198 -12.88 9.42 -3.06
CA LYS A 198 -11.82 8.74 -3.82
C LYS A 198 -10.68 8.36 -2.89
N VAL A 199 -10.04 7.25 -3.19
CA VAL A 199 -8.82 6.83 -2.51
C VAL A 199 -7.66 6.99 -3.49
N LEU A 200 -6.74 7.88 -3.18
CA LEU A 200 -5.52 8.06 -3.95
C LEU A 200 -4.44 7.14 -3.37
N ILE A 201 -3.94 6.24 -4.20
CA ILE A 201 -2.78 5.42 -3.89
C ILE A 201 -1.64 5.85 -4.81
N LYS A 202 -0.50 6.17 -4.23
CA LYS A 202 0.69 6.62 -4.94
C LYS A 202 1.95 5.99 -4.36
N LYS A 203 3.04 6.00 -5.11
CA LYS A 203 4.34 5.68 -4.54
C LYS A 203 4.66 6.73 -3.48
N SER A 204 5.00 6.26 -2.29
CA SER A 204 5.55 7.14 -1.27
C SER A 204 6.84 7.74 -1.81
N LEU A 205 6.95 9.07 -1.77
CA LEU A 205 8.24 9.74 -1.85
C LEU A 205 8.96 9.61 -0.50
N SER A 206 8.77 8.49 0.22
CA SER A 206 9.70 8.22 1.28
C SER A 206 11.07 8.34 0.62
N ILE A 207 11.88 9.19 1.15
CA ILE A 207 13.29 8.91 1.24
C ILE A 207 13.29 7.56 1.99
N SER A 208 13.01 6.44 1.26
CA SER A 208 13.48 5.14 1.70
C SER A 208 14.87 5.44 2.18
N ASP A 209 15.28 4.96 3.34
CA ASP A 209 16.67 5.03 3.76
C ASP A 209 17.53 4.70 2.53
N ALA A 210 17.85 5.73 1.78
CA ALA A 210 18.89 5.63 0.76
C ALA A 210 20.03 5.11 1.60
N GLU A 211 20.45 3.87 1.37
CA GLU A 211 21.51 3.26 2.16
C GLU A 211 22.50 4.37 2.40
N GLU A 212 22.64 4.76 3.67
CA GLU A 212 23.45 5.95 3.97
C GLU A 212 24.84 5.62 3.47
N LEU A 213 25.25 6.32 2.45
CA LEU A 213 26.54 6.06 1.83
C LEU A 213 27.62 6.13 2.92
N ASP A 214 28.37 5.05 3.12
CA ASP A 214 29.45 5.01 4.12
C ASP A 214 30.60 5.91 3.67
N VAL A 215 30.39 7.21 3.89
CA VAL A 215 31.37 8.26 3.59
C VAL A 215 31.50 9.21 4.78
N ASN A 216 32.70 9.61 5.09
CA ASN A 216 32.99 10.70 6.00
C ASN A 216 33.37 11.94 5.19
N ILE A 217 32.56 12.99 5.31
CA ILE A 217 32.79 14.29 4.66
C ILE A 217 33.26 15.25 5.73
N TYR A 218 34.43 15.82 5.58
CA TYR A 218 34.92 16.84 6.46
C TYR A 218 35.60 17.96 5.66
N ASN A 219 35.62 19.16 6.24
CA ASN A 219 36.25 20.30 5.62
C ASN A 219 37.24 21.00 6.56
N ASP A 220 38.35 21.39 5.98
CA ASP A 220 39.26 22.39 6.57
C ASP A 220 39.10 23.67 5.77
N ASN A 221 38.31 24.60 6.30
CA ASN A 221 37.92 25.85 5.65
C ASN A 221 37.29 25.60 4.26
N ARG A 222 38.04 25.80 3.17
CA ARG A 222 37.58 25.63 1.76
C ARG A 222 37.97 24.27 1.17
N HIS A 223 38.84 23.55 1.86
CA HIS A 223 39.27 22.23 1.39
C HIS A 223 38.36 21.14 1.89
N ILE A 224 37.82 20.37 0.98
CA ILE A 224 36.85 19.29 1.24
C ILE A 224 37.55 17.96 1.05
N ASN A 225 37.39 17.09 2.06
CA ASN A 225 37.89 15.71 2.02
C ASN A 225 36.73 14.76 2.22
N ILE A 226 36.73 13.70 1.40
CA ILE A 226 35.71 12.64 1.45
C ILE A 226 36.40 11.30 1.59
N GLU A 227 36.26 10.68 2.75
CA GLU A 227 36.78 9.34 3.02
C GLU A 227 35.69 8.30 2.78
N THR A 228 35.97 7.33 1.91
CA THR A 228 35.06 6.25 1.58
C THR A 228 35.80 5.10 0.90
N MET A 229 35.26 3.90 1.02
CA MET A 229 35.66 2.71 0.26
C MET A 229 34.94 2.56 -1.08
N GLU A 230 33.91 3.37 -1.35
CA GLU A 230 33.09 3.32 -2.55
C GLU A 230 33.88 3.74 -3.81
N ASN A 231 33.76 2.98 -4.89
CA ASN A 231 34.54 3.24 -6.12
C ASN A 231 33.89 4.25 -7.09
N ASP A 232 32.55 4.29 -7.15
CA ASP A 232 31.77 5.12 -8.08
C ASP A 232 31.07 6.28 -7.38
N LEU A 233 31.85 7.16 -6.75
CA LEU A 233 31.34 8.31 -6.05
C LEU A 233 31.18 9.52 -6.99
N GLN A 234 30.03 10.19 -6.92
CA GLN A 234 29.79 11.52 -7.46
C GLN A 234 29.55 12.49 -6.32
N VAL A 235 30.03 13.72 -6.46
CA VAL A 235 29.91 14.77 -5.46
C VAL A 235 29.33 16.02 -6.10
N GLU A 236 28.31 16.57 -5.51
CA GLU A 236 27.71 17.85 -5.86
C GLU A 236 27.71 18.79 -4.68
N VAL A 237 27.99 20.05 -4.92
CA VAL A 237 27.98 21.10 -3.90
C VAL A 237 26.93 22.13 -4.25
N TYR A 238 26.11 22.49 -3.25
CA TYR A 238 25.02 23.46 -3.39
C TYR A 238 25.21 24.61 -2.42
N ASN A 239 24.88 25.83 -2.85
CA ASN A 239 24.81 26.99 -1.96
C ASN A 239 23.51 27.01 -1.16
N ALA A 240 23.34 27.99 -0.27
CA ALA A 240 22.15 28.15 0.57
C ALA A 240 20.84 28.42 -0.21
N LEU A 241 20.93 28.79 -1.49
CA LEU A 241 19.78 28.98 -2.39
C LEU A 241 19.43 27.72 -3.20
N GLY A 242 20.13 26.59 -2.93
CA GLY A 242 19.93 25.35 -3.67
C GLY A 242 20.56 25.31 -5.06
N GLN A 243 21.36 26.30 -5.42
CA GLN A 243 22.06 26.31 -6.72
C GLN A 243 23.30 25.44 -6.64
N LYS A 244 23.50 24.60 -7.64
CA LYS A 244 24.69 23.75 -7.75
C LYS A 244 25.90 24.59 -8.17
N VAL A 245 26.93 24.62 -7.32
CA VAL A 245 28.16 25.40 -7.53
C VAL A 245 29.34 24.56 -7.97
N LEU A 246 29.32 23.24 -7.73
CA LEU A 246 30.35 22.31 -8.15
C LEU A 246 29.75 20.92 -8.40
N SER A 247 30.29 20.19 -9.37
CA SER A 247 30.10 18.76 -9.55
C SER A 247 31.42 18.11 -9.89
N THR A 248 31.83 17.07 -9.14
CA THR A 248 33.12 16.40 -9.31
C THR A 248 33.03 14.93 -8.91
N LYS A 249 34.02 14.14 -9.33
CA LYS A 249 34.25 12.77 -8.82
C LYS A 249 35.45 12.69 -7.88
N ASP A 250 36.14 13.83 -7.68
CA ASP A 250 37.29 13.89 -6.81
C ASP A 250 36.86 13.80 -5.35
N ARG A 251 37.63 13.07 -4.58
CA ARG A 251 37.41 12.93 -3.11
C ARG A 251 38.05 14.05 -2.31
N ASN A 252 38.97 14.79 -2.92
CA ASN A 252 39.65 15.91 -2.35
C ASN A 252 39.61 17.10 -3.32
N PHE A 253 38.98 18.20 -2.94
CA PHE A 253 38.82 19.36 -3.78
C PHE A 253 38.71 20.65 -2.95
N THR A 254 38.89 21.79 -3.59
CA THR A 254 38.87 23.10 -2.92
C THR A 254 37.81 23.99 -3.57
N LEU A 255 36.99 24.62 -2.72
CA LEU A 255 35.95 25.57 -3.14
C LEU A 255 36.56 27.01 -3.30
N ASN A 256 37.35 27.19 -4.38
CA ASN A 256 38.14 28.44 -4.55
C ASN A 256 37.32 29.67 -4.96
N GLN A 257 36.19 29.47 -5.65
CA GLN A 257 35.40 30.56 -6.25
C GLN A 257 34.00 30.70 -5.63
N VAL A 258 33.87 30.40 -4.33
CA VAL A 258 32.60 30.52 -3.63
C VAL A 258 32.73 31.57 -2.48
N SER A 259 31.64 32.26 -2.18
CA SER A 259 31.57 33.20 -1.05
C SER A 259 31.61 32.45 0.27
N ALA A 260 32.03 33.12 1.36
CA ALA A 260 31.86 32.58 2.70
C ALA A 260 30.36 32.31 2.98
N GLY A 261 30.05 31.20 3.60
CA GLY A 261 28.66 30.81 3.85
C GLY A 261 28.46 29.32 4.08
N ALA A 262 27.19 28.92 4.16
CA ALA A 262 26.78 27.53 4.30
C ALA A 262 26.63 26.87 2.92
N TYR A 263 27.14 25.66 2.80
CA TYR A 263 27.02 24.81 1.61
C TYR A 263 26.57 23.42 2.00
N LEU A 264 25.84 22.75 1.09
CA LEU A 264 25.48 21.35 1.20
C LEU A 264 26.35 20.55 0.23
N ILE A 265 27.04 19.55 0.76
CA ILE A 265 27.78 18.58 -0.06
C ILE A 265 26.94 17.31 -0.11
N LYS A 266 26.56 16.90 -1.32
CA LYS A 266 25.89 15.65 -1.60
C LYS A 266 26.87 14.70 -2.28
N ALA A 267 27.25 13.63 -1.58
CA ALA A 267 28.00 12.51 -2.12
C ALA A 267 27.02 11.37 -2.44
N PHE A 268 27.09 10.78 -3.62
CA PHE A 268 26.15 9.74 -4.04
C PHE A 268 26.74 8.79 -5.08
N ASN A 269 26.18 7.61 -5.15
CA ASN A 269 26.37 6.62 -6.21
C ASN A 269 25.01 6.16 -6.74
N ASN A 270 24.94 5.08 -7.51
CA ASN A 270 23.69 4.54 -8.07
C ASN A 270 22.75 3.91 -7.02
N LYS A 271 23.20 3.73 -5.77
CA LYS A 271 22.45 3.00 -4.73
C LYS A 271 22.17 3.85 -3.49
N ALA A 272 23.09 4.72 -3.11
CA ALA A 272 23.08 5.41 -1.84
C ALA A 272 23.50 6.88 -1.97
N SER A 273 23.15 7.72 -1.00
CA SER A 273 23.61 9.09 -0.94
C SER A 273 23.82 9.56 0.49
N LYS A 274 24.75 10.50 0.69
CA LYS A 274 24.92 11.23 1.94
C LYS A 274 25.03 12.71 1.67
N THR A 275 24.33 13.50 2.49
CA THR A 275 24.38 14.95 2.40
C THR A 275 24.89 15.54 3.72
N GLN A 276 25.87 16.41 3.64
CA GLN A 276 26.42 17.09 4.80
C GLN A 276 26.49 18.59 4.59
N LYS A 277 26.10 19.35 5.62
CA LYS A 277 26.25 20.81 5.67
C LYS A 277 27.64 21.17 6.16
N ILE A 278 28.28 22.05 5.43
CA ILE A 278 29.58 22.62 5.79
C ILE A 278 29.49 24.15 5.88
N LEU A 279 30.47 24.77 6.58
CA LEU A 279 30.65 26.21 6.63
C LEU A 279 32.00 26.56 5.97
N VAL A 280 31.94 27.42 4.96
CA VAL A 280 33.10 28.00 4.28
C VAL A 280 33.33 29.38 4.87
N LYS A 281 34.55 29.62 5.33
CA LYS A 281 34.97 30.92 5.92
C LYS A 281 35.71 31.78 4.90
#